data_5bc5b582c682634bbc2d9e5e9595e65e
#
_entry.id   5bc5b582c682634bbc2d9e5e9595e65e
#
_cell.length_a   1.000
_cell.length_b   1.000
_cell.length_c   1.000
_cell.angle_alpha   90.00
_cell.angle_beta   90.00
_cell.angle_gamma   90.00
#
_symmetry.space_group_name_H-M   'P 1'
#
loop_
_entity.id
_entity.type
_entity.pdbx_description
1 polymer ?
#
loop_
_entity_poly.entity_id
_entity_poly.type
_entity_poly.pdbx_seq_one_letter_code
_entity_poly.pdbx_strand_id
1 'polypeptide(L)'
;MLDYIRRFAKKHTAAAIAIAAVFVVLVGAVIFVSSYAVKLEKQQTLLATEKVLLATEKTLLTKEITRSKSVKEFVATMLTHDWDDKMDKELMIFKLDEASVAVGTKFKNQPLVEAETRRIIGTSYLDIHKYAEAKEHFKEALFLFDKHSDLVRANEKTDGVSLGSLS
;
A
#
# COMPACT_ATOMS: atom_id res chain seq x y z
N MET A 1 18.58 -4.11 66.16
CA MET A 1 19.09 -4.57 64.87
C MET A 1 20.12 -3.58 64.27
N LEU A 2 19.85 -2.31 64.23
CA LEU A 2 20.73 -1.26 63.68
C LEU A 2 22.08 -1.14 64.42
N ASP A 3 22.13 -1.33 65.77
CA ASP A 3 23.36 -1.27 66.53
C ASP A 3 24.33 -2.44 66.26
N TYR A 4 23.81 -3.59 65.92
CA TYR A 4 24.60 -4.75 65.52
C TYR A 4 25.31 -4.49 64.19
N ILE A 5 24.61 -3.98 63.21
CA ILE A 5 25.14 -3.63 61.91
C ILE A 5 26.21 -2.54 62.02
N ARG A 6 26.00 -1.54 62.89
CA ARG A 6 26.97 -0.44 63.16
C ARG A 6 28.27 -0.96 63.79
N ARG A 7 28.22 -1.90 64.76
CA ARG A 7 29.39 -2.52 65.37
C ARG A 7 30.12 -3.44 64.41
N PHE A 8 29.41 -4.21 63.61
CA PHE A 8 30.00 -5.07 62.57
C PHE A 8 30.72 -4.25 61.49
N ALA A 9 30.15 -3.17 61.02
CA ALA A 9 30.74 -2.26 60.05
C ALA A 9 32.04 -1.63 60.58
N LYS A 10 32.10 -1.29 61.86
CA LYS A 10 33.33 -0.69 62.46
C LYS A 10 34.48 -1.66 62.56
N LYS A 11 34.19 -2.99 62.72
CA LYS A 11 35.22 -4.03 62.86
C LYS A 11 35.73 -4.55 61.50
N HIS A 12 34.92 -4.40 60.44
CA HIS A 12 35.23 -4.91 59.11
C HIS A 12 34.97 -3.84 58.03
N THR A 13 35.47 -2.66 58.22
CA THR A 13 35.25 -1.51 57.32
C THR A 13 35.58 -1.82 55.84
N ALA A 14 36.67 -2.56 55.63
CA ALA A 14 37.05 -2.95 54.26
C ALA A 14 36.03 -3.92 53.60
N ALA A 15 35.52 -4.87 54.35
CA ALA A 15 34.49 -5.78 53.84
C ALA A 15 33.16 -5.09 53.56
N ALA A 16 32.76 -4.13 54.42
CA ALA A 16 31.51 -3.37 54.22
C ALA A 16 31.59 -2.47 52.98
N ILE A 17 32.75 -1.86 52.71
CA ILE A 17 33.01 -1.04 51.51
C ILE A 17 32.96 -1.92 50.24
N ALA A 18 33.59 -3.10 50.30
CA ALA A 18 33.58 -4.04 49.18
C ALA A 18 32.15 -4.49 48.82
N ILE A 19 31.33 -4.83 49.80
CA ILE A 19 29.92 -5.23 49.59
C ILE A 19 29.11 -4.08 49.02
N ALA A 20 29.28 -2.85 49.52
CA ALA A 20 28.62 -1.68 49.01
C ALA A 20 29.01 -1.39 47.55
N ALA A 21 30.29 -1.52 47.18
CA ALA A 21 30.75 -1.36 45.82
C ALA A 21 30.14 -2.39 44.87
N VAL A 22 30.08 -3.65 45.24
CA VAL A 22 29.41 -4.71 44.46
C VAL A 22 27.94 -4.39 44.23
N PHE A 23 27.24 -3.91 45.29
CA PHE A 23 25.84 -3.53 45.17
C PHE A 23 25.61 -2.37 44.19
N VAL A 24 26.47 -1.34 44.21
CA VAL A 24 26.39 -0.21 43.28
C VAL A 24 26.61 -0.69 41.84
N VAL A 25 27.56 -1.57 41.59
CA VAL A 25 27.82 -2.13 40.26
C VAL A 25 26.63 -2.97 39.76
N LEU A 26 26.02 -3.79 40.63
CA LEU A 26 24.84 -4.59 40.27
C LEU A 26 23.63 -3.70 39.95
N VAL A 27 23.35 -2.67 40.75
CA VAL A 27 22.26 -1.72 40.47
C VAL A 27 22.53 -0.97 39.17
N GLY A 28 23.76 -0.50 38.94
CA GLY A 28 24.16 0.13 37.69
C GLY A 28 23.97 -0.79 36.48
N ALA A 29 24.35 -2.06 36.59
CA ALA A 29 24.17 -3.04 35.53
C ALA A 29 22.66 -3.28 35.21
N VAL A 30 21.81 -3.37 36.21
CA VAL A 30 20.35 -3.52 36.04
C VAL A 30 19.74 -2.31 35.31
N ILE A 31 20.10 -1.11 35.74
CA ILE A 31 19.61 0.13 35.07
C ILE A 31 20.10 0.18 33.62
N PHE A 32 21.35 -0.17 33.39
CA PHE A 32 21.94 -0.20 32.06
C PHE A 32 21.20 -1.19 31.12
N VAL A 33 21.02 -2.43 31.56
CA VAL A 33 20.30 -3.46 30.79
C VAL A 33 18.86 -3.04 30.50
N SER A 34 18.16 -2.49 31.51
CA SER A 34 16.79 -2.01 31.35
C SER A 34 16.67 -0.90 30.31
N SER A 35 17.62 0.04 30.30
CA SER A 35 17.63 1.12 29.33
C SER A 35 17.90 0.65 27.89
N TYR A 36 18.74 -0.38 27.73
CA TYR A 36 18.98 -1.04 26.45
C TYR A 36 17.76 -1.82 25.96
N ALA A 37 17.07 -2.54 26.85
CA ALA A 37 15.87 -3.30 26.52
C ALA A 37 14.77 -2.38 25.94
N VAL A 38 14.50 -1.24 26.56
CA VAL A 38 13.52 -0.25 26.08
C VAL A 38 13.92 0.32 24.71
N LYS A 39 15.21 0.56 24.50
CA LYS A 39 15.71 1.07 23.21
C LYS A 39 15.56 0.04 22.08
N LEU A 40 15.81 -1.23 22.39
CA LEU A 40 15.65 -2.33 21.44
C LEU A 40 14.18 -2.54 21.06
N GLU A 41 13.28 -2.47 22.03
CA GLU A 41 11.83 -2.60 21.81
C GLU A 41 11.31 -1.49 20.88
N LYS A 42 11.73 -0.23 21.08
CA LYS A 42 11.40 0.87 20.18
C LYS A 42 11.91 0.66 18.76
N GLN A 43 13.11 0.11 18.59
CA GLN A 43 13.64 -0.20 17.26
C GLN A 43 12.86 -1.33 16.59
N GLN A 44 12.47 -2.35 17.34
CA GLN A 44 11.66 -3.45 16.81
C GLN A 44 10.27 -2.98 16.36
N THR A 45 9.63 -2.12 17.12
CA THR A 45 8.31 -1.56 16.74
C THR A 45 8.39 -0.67 15.51
N LEU A 46 9.44 0.16 15.38
CA LEU A 46 9.70 0.95 14.18
C LEU A 46 9.92 0.08 12.94
N LEU A 47 10.75 -0.95 13.05
CA LEU A 47 11.00 -1.90 11.96
C LEU A 47 9.74 -2.70 11.58
N ALA A 48 8.89 -3.02 12.55
CA ALA A 48 7.63 -3.71 12.29
C ALA A 48 6.66 -2.80 11.51
N THR A 49 6.52 -1.55 11.90
CA THR A 49 5.69 -0.56 11.18
C THR A 49 6.19 -0.29 9.77
N GLU A 50 7.49 -0.15 9.59
CA GLU A 50 8.11 0.05 8.28
C GLU A 50 7.86 -1.16 7.36
N LYS A 51 8.00 -2.38 7.87
CA LYS A 51 7.71 -3.61 7.11
C LYS A 51 6.23 -3.70 6.69
N VAL A 52 5.30 -3.30 7.55
CA VAL A 52 3.86 -3.27 7.22
C VAL A 52 3.60 -2.22 6.14
N LEU A 53 4.18 -1.04 6.24
CA LEU A 53 4.04 0.01 5.24
C LEU A 53 4.57 -0.43 3.87
N LEU A 54 5.77 -0.98 3.83
CA LEU A 54 6.37 -1.52 2.60
C LEU A 54 5.54 -2.67 1.99
N ALA A 55 4.95 -3.53 2.82
CA ALA A 55 4.08 -4.60 2.34
C ALA A 55 2.79 -4.05 1.71
N THR A 56 2.19 -3.03 2.30
CA THR A 56 1.00 -2.34 1.77
C THR A 56 1.32 -1.65 0.44
N GLU A 57 2.39 -0.88 0.39
CA GLU A 57 2.84 -0.21 -0.84
C GLU A 57 3.12 -1.21 -1.96
N LYS A 58 3.83 -2.30 -1.67
CA LYS A 58 4.07 -3.38 -2.63
C LYS A 58 2.77 -3.99 -3.15
N THR A 59 1.77 -4.17 -2.28
CA THR A 59 0.48 -4.72 -2.66
C THR A 59 -0.28 -3.77 -3.60
N LEU A 60 -0.26 -2.47 -3.31
CA LEU A 60 -0.87 -1.44 -4.16
C LEU A 60 -0.21 -1.37 -5.53
N LEU A 61 1.13 -1.32 -5.57
CA LEU A 61 1.90 -1.34 -6.81
C LEU A 61 1.62 -2.61 -7.64
N THR A 62 1.54 -3.77 -7.00
CA THR A 62 1.22 -5.03 -7.69
C THR A 62 -0.18 -4.99 -8.31
N LYS A 63 -1.17 -4.46 -7.58
CA LYS A 63 -2.54 -4.27 -8.11
C LYS A 63 -2.54 -3.33 -9.32
N GLU A 64 -1.82 -2.21 -9.25
CA GLU A 64 -1.74 -1.23 -10.33
C GLU A 64 -1.04 -1.81 -11.58
N ILE A 65 0.06 -2.53 -11.39
CA ILE A 65 0.77 -3.23 -12.47
C ILE A 65 -0.15 -4.28 -13.12
N THR A 66 -0.86 -5.07 -12.33
CA THR A 66 -1.78 -6.09 -12.83
C THR A 66 -2.92 -5.45 -13.61
N ARG A 67 -3.50 -4.36 -13.10
CA ARG A 67 -4.53 -3.57 -13.77
C ARG A 67 -4.03 -3.04 -15.11
N SER A 68 -2.88 -2.36 -15.12
CA SER A 68 -2.27 -1.82 -16.34
C SER A 68 -1.98 -2.92 -17.36
N LYS A 69 -1.49 -4.06 -16.91
CA LYS A 69 -1.23 -5.23 -17.76
C LYS A 69 -2.51 -5.76 -18.40
N SER A 70 -3.58 -5.93 -17.62
CA SER A 70 -4.88 -6.41 -18.12
C SER A 70 -5.48 -5.49 -19.18
N VAL A 71 -5.39 -4.18 -18.97
CA VAL A 71 -5.84 -3.18 -19.96
C VAL A 71 -4.99 -3.28 -21.23
N LYS A 72 -3.66 -3.30 -21.09
CA LYS A 72 -2.74 -3.40 -22.25
C LYS A 72 -2.97 -4.66 -23.06
N GLU A 73 -3.13 -5.82 -22.39
CA GLU A 73 -3.39 -7.10 -23.07
C GLU A 73 -4.73 -7.07 -23.81
N PHE A 74 -5.77 -6.49 -23.19
CA PHE A 74 -7.07 -6.35 -23.86
C PHE A 74 -6.95 -5.46 -25.10
N VAL A 75 -6.35 -4.27 -24.96
CA VAL A 75 -6.14 -3.34 -26.05
C VAL A 75 -5.30 -3.97 -27.15
N ALA A 76 -4.20 -4.64 -26.79
CA ALA A 76 -3.36 -5.35 -27.76
C ALA A 76 -4.13 -6.45 -28.48
N THR A 77 -4.97 -7.22 -27.80
CA THR A 77 -5.70 -8.35 -28.41
C THR A 77 -6.84 -7.88 -29.32
N MET A 78 -7.55 -6.82 -28.90
CA MET A 78 -8.77 -6.37 -29.58
C MET A 78 -8.53 -5.25 -30.58
N LEU A 79 -7.56 -4.36 -30.32
CA LEU A 79 -7.35 -3.15 -31.09
C LEU A 79 -6.05 -3.15 -31.92
N THR A 80 -5.06 -3.99 -31.59
CA THR A 80 -3.84 -4.06 -32.39
C THR A 80 -3.90 -5.23 -33.39
N HIS A 81 -4.59 -5.04 -34.44
CA HIS A 81 -4.23 -5.67 -35.69
C HIS A 81 -3.75 -4.56 -36.59
N ASP A 82 -2.42 -4.41 -36.78
CA ASP A 82 -1.75 -3.46 -37.63
C ASP A 82 -2.58 -2.23 -38.02
N TRP A 83 -2.59 -1.21 -37.15
CA TRP A 83 -3.12 0.11 -37.46
C TRP A 83 -2.16 0.78 -38.43
N ASP A 84 -1.99 0.19 -39.62
CA ASP A 84 -1.32 0.81 -40.74
C ASP A 84 -2.26 1.90 -41.29
N ASP A 85 -1.71 3.00 -41.81
CA ASP A 85 -2.45 4.12 -42.43
C ASP A 85 -3.45 3.70 -43.53
N LYS A 86 -3.49 2.43 -43.85
CA LYS A 86 -4.37 1.80 -44.85
C LYS A 86 -5.53 1.00 -44.26
N MET A 87 -5.70 0.95 -42.91
CA MET A 87 -6.81 0.21 -42.34
C MET A 87 -8.14 0.83 -42.78
N ASP A 88 -9.01 -0.01 -43.31
CA ASP A 88 -10.37 0.36 -43.68
C ASP A 88 -11.15 0.79 -42.41
N LYS A 89 -11.73 2.00 -42.48
CA LYS A 89 -12.53 2.57 -41.38
C LYS A 89 -13.63 1.60 -40.91
N GLU A 90 -14.20 0.81 -41.82
CA GLU A 90 -15.25 -0.17 -41.50
C GLU A 90 -14.71 -1.30 -40.62
N LEU A 91 -13.50 -1.80 -40.90
CA LEU A 91 -12.84 -2.82 -40.08
C LEU A 91 -12.51 -2.29 -38.68
N MET A 92 -12.10 -1.02 -38.59
CA MET A 92 -11.85 -0.36 -37.30
C MET A 92 -13.12 -0.27 -36.46
N ILE A 93 -14.25 0.16 -37.07
CA ILE A 93 -15.54 0.20 -36.40
C ILE A 93 -15.94 -1.20 -35.92
N PHE A 94 -15.83 -2.20 -36.78
CA PHE A 94 -16.15 -3.59 -36.42
C PHE A 94 -15.35 -4.08 -35.22
N LYS A 95 -14.05 -3.82 -35.15
CA LYS A 95 -13.18 -4.19 -34.03
C LYS A 95 -13.53 -3.44 -32.76
N LEU A 96 -13.86 -2.17 -32.83
CA LEU A 96 -14.32 -1.39 -31.69
C LEU A 96 -15.68 -1.89 -31.16
N ASP A 97 -16.61 -2.26 -32.05
CA ASP A 97 -17.89 -2.84 -31.66
C ASP A 97 -17.71 -4.19 -30.95
N GLU A 98 -16.82 -5.05 -31.47
CA GLU A 98 -16.44 -6.31 -30.83
C GLU A 98 -15.83 -6.08 -29.42
N ALA A 99 -14.90 -5.15 -29.30
CA ALA A 99 -14.28 -4.76 -28.04
C ALA A 99 -15.30 -4.19 -27.03
N SER A 100 -16.24 -3.40 -27.52
CA SER A 100 -17.33 -2.78 -26.77
C SER A 100 -18.22 -3.81 -26.06
N VAL A 101 -18.54 -4.89 -26.77
CA VAL A 101 -19.33 -6.01 -26.21
C VAL A 101 -18.47 -6.84 -25.23
N ALA A 102 -17.21 -7.09 -25.57
CA ALA A 102 -16.34 -7.96 -24.79
C ALA A 102 -15.93 -7.35 -23.45
N VAL A 103 -15.79 -6.01 -23.35
CA VAL A 103 -15.27 -5.34 -22.16
C VAL A 103 -16.09 -5.61 -20.91
N GLY A 104 -17.40 -5.54 -20.99
CA GLY A 104 -18.31 -5.73 -19.85
C GLY A 104 -18.33 -7.17 -19.32
N THR A 105 -18.15 -8.15 -20.21
CA THR A 105 -18.05 -9.56 -19.82
C THR A 105 -16.69 -9.92 -19.25
N LYS A 106 -15.64 -9.46 -19.90
CA LYS A 106 -14.25 -9.80 -19.53
C LYS A 106 -13.85 -9.20 -18.18
N PHE A 107 -14.29 -7.97 -17.89
CA PHE A 107 -13.91 -7.25 -16.67
C PHE A 107 -15.03 -7.11 -15.65
N LYS A 108 -16.08 -7.93 -15.71
CA LYS A 108 -17.24 -7.91 -14.79
C LYS A 108 -16.87 -7.82 -13.31
N ASN A 109 -15.78 -8.46 -12.90
CA ASN A 109 -15.28 -8.48 -11.52
C ASN A 109 -14.13 -7.49 -11.27
N GLN A 110 -13.82 -6.63 -12.24
CA GLN A 110 -12.74 -5.65 -12.19
C GLN A 110 -13.24 -4.29 -12.69
N PRO A 111 -14.16 -3.64 -11.96
CA PRO A 111 -14.88 -2.46 -12.46
C PRO A 111 -13.98 -1.29 -12.82
N LEU A 112 -12.86 -1.09 -12.12
CA LEU A 112 -11.91 -0.03 -12.45
C LEU A 112 -11.10 -0.34 -13.71
N VAL A 113 -10.84 -1.62 -14.00
CA VAL A 113 -10.22 -2.07 -15.26
C VAL A 113 -11.21 -1.89 -16.41
N GLU A 114 -12.48 -2.23 -16.18
CA GLU A 114 -13.56 -1.99 -17.14
C GLU A 114 -13.68 -0.51 -17.47
N ALA A 115 -13.74 0.35 -16.46
CA ALA A 115 -13.84 1.79 -16.63
C ALA A 115 -12.70 2.36 -17.48
N GLU A 116 -11.45 1.98 -17.17
CA GLU A 116 -10.29 2.43 -17.92
C GLU A 116 -10.30 1.92 -19.36
N THR A 117 -10.70 0.67 -19.57
CA THR A 117 -10.81 0.09 -20.92
C THR A 117 -11.90 0.78 -21.73
N ARG A 118 -13.07 1.05 -21.12
CA ARG A 118 -14.15 1.82 -21.75
C ARG A 118 -13.72 3.23 -22.14
N ARG A 119 -12.91 3.88 -21.30
CA ARG A 119 -12.33 5.18 -21.63
C ARG A 119 -11.47 5.11 -22.89
N ILE A 120 -10.64 4.07 -23.02
CA ILE A 120 -9.79 3.86 -24.21
C ILE A 120 -10.66 3.61 -25.45
N ILE A 121 -11.65 2.73 -25.38
CA ILE A 121 -12.59 2.45 -26.47
C ILE A 121 -13.31 3.75 -26.90
N GLY A 122 -13.80 4.53 -25.91
CA GLY A 122 -14.45 5.80 -26.16
C GLY A 122 -13.54 6.80 -26.89
N THR A 123 -12.26 6.85 -26.51
CA THR A 123 -11.27 7.69 -27.22
C THR A 123 -11.10 7.21 -28.68
N SER A 124 -10.98 5.91 -28.90
CA SER A 124 -10.86 5.35 -30.25
C SER A 124 -12.08 5.65 -31.13
N TYR A 125 -13.31 5.58 -30.57
CA TYR A 125 -14.51 6.02 -31.30
C TYR A 125 -14.50 7.53 -31.60
N LEU A 126 -13.98 8.35 -30.68
CA LEU A 126 -13.85 9.79 -30.88
C LEU A 126 -12.90 10.10 -32.05
N ASP A 127 -11.78 9.40 -32.15
CA ASP A 127 -10.78 9.58 -33.21
C ASP A 127 -11.33 9.28 -34.63
N ILE A 128 -12.30 8.36 -34.70
CA ILE A 128 -13.00 8.07 -35.99
C ILE A 128 -14.32 8.81 -36.16
N HIS A 129 -14.57 9.83 -35.32
CA HIS A 129 -15.75 10.70 -35.37
C HIS A 129 -17.10 9.99 -35.07
N LYS A 130 -17.07 8.88 -34.33
CA LYS A 130 -18.21 8.16 -33.82
C LYS A 130 -18.60 8.70 -32.41
N TYR A 131 -19.16 9.92 -32.41
CA TYR A 131 -19.39 10.69 -31.18
C TYR A 131 -20.46 10.09 -30.24
N ALA A 132 -21.47 9.44 -30.81
CA ALA A 132 -22.53 8.82 -30.02
C ALA A 132 -22.00 7.62 -29.23
N GLU A 133 -21.26 6.74 -29.88
CA GLU A 133 -20.61 5.56 -29.31
C GLU A 133 -19.54 5.99 -28.27
N ALA A 134 -18.72 6.97 -28.60
CA ALA A 134 -17.74 7.53 -27.67
C ALA A 134 -18.39 8.04 -26.39
N LYS A 135 -19.50 8.79 -26.51
CA LYS A 135 -20.26 9.34 -25.38
C LYS A 135 -20.77 8.26 -24.44
N GLU A 136 -21.32 7.17 -24.97
CA GLU A 136 -21.83 6.07 -24.14
C GLU A 136 -20.69 5.39 -23.38
N HIS A 137 -19.56 5.12 -24.00
CA HIS A 137 -18.41 4.56 -23.33
C HIS A 137 -17.85 5.46 -22.22
N PHE A 138 -17.78 6.78 -22.45
CA PHE A 138 -17.35 7.72 -21.41
C PHE A 138 -18.34 7.80 -20.24
N LYS A 139 -19.66 7.75 -20.50
CA LYS A 139 -20.66 7.72 -19.44
C LYS A 139 -20.53 6.47 -18.55
N GLU A 140 -20.39 5.29 -19.17
CA GLU A 140 -20.20 4.04 -18.45
C GLU A 140 -18.89 4.05 -17.65
N ALA A 141 -17.81 4.57 -18.24
CA ALA A 141 -16.53 4.70 -17.54
C ALA A 141 -16.66 5.60 -16.31
N LEU A 142 -17.29 6.77 -16.44
CA LEU A 142 -17.54 7.70 -15.34
C LEU A 142 -18.41 7.06 -14.25
N PHE A 143 -19.48 6.38 -14.63
CA PHE A 143 -20.35 5.69 -13.69
C PHE A 143 -19.59 4.63 -12.87
N LEU A 144 -18.75 3.84 -13.53
CA LEU A 144 -17.96 2.82 -12.88
C LEU A 144 -16.90 3.43 -11.94
N PHE A 145 -16.24 4.53 -12.36
CA PHE A 145 -15.30 5.25 -11.50
C PHE A 145 -15.99 5.85 -10.28
N ASP A 146 -17.12 6.53 -10.45
CA ASP A 146 -17.86 7.15 -9.36
C ASP A 146 -18.33 6.11 -8.33
N LYS A 147 -19.00 5.06 -8.82
CA LYS A 147 -19.49 3.96 -7.98
C LYS A 147 -18.39 3.26 -7.18
N HIS A 148 -17.17 3.20 -7.70
CA HIS A 148 -16.05 2.49 -7.07
C HIS A 148 -14.96 3.42 -6.53
N SER A 149 -15.12 4.74 -6.64
CA SER A 149 -14.22 5.74 -6.07
C SER A 149 -14.19 5.69 -4.55
N ASP A 150 -15.29 5.31 -3.91
CA ASP A 150 -15.35 5.13 -2.47
C ASP A 150 -14.45 4.00 -1.97
N LEU A 151 -14.21 2.97 -2.78
CA LEU A 151 -13.26 1.91 -2.48
C LEU A 151 -11.80 2.43 -2.50
N VAL A 152 -11.51 3.39 -3.37
CA VAL A 152 -10.19 4.05 -3.42
C VAL A 152 -10.04 4.98 -2.23
N ARG A 153 -11.05 5.80 -1.93
CA ARG A 153 -11.05 6.73 -0.79
C ARG A 153 -11.09 6.03 0.57
N ALA A 154 -11.76 4.89 0.69
CA ALA A 154 -11.79 4.10 1.91
C ALA A 154 -10.39 3.54 2.24
N ASN A 155 -9.62 3.12 1.24
CA ASN A 155 -8.24 2.69 1.43
C ASN A 155 -7.32 3.85 1.83
N GLU A 156 -7.49 5.06 1.28
CA GLU A 156 -6.72 6.25 1.66
C GLU A 156 -7.03 6.73 3.09
N LYS A 157 -8.29 6.57 3.55
CA LYS A 157 -8.69 6.96 4.91
C LYS A 157 -8.16 6.02 5.99
N THR A 158 -8.00 4.74 5.70
CA THR A 158 -7.40 3.78 6.64
C THR A 158 -5.91 4.02 6.83
N ASP A 159 -5.22 4.53 5.82
CA ASP A 159 -3.79 4.84 5.89
C ASP A 159 -3.50 6.20 6.58
N GLY A 160 -4.46 7.13 6.55
CA GLY A 160 -4.31 8.47 7.16
C GLY A 160 -4.54 8.54 8.68
N VAL A 161 -5.18 7.55 9.29
CA VAL A 161 -5.52 7.56 10.72
C VAL A 161 -4.35 7.13 11.63
N SER A 162 -3.32 6.52 11.08
CA SER A 162 -2.17 6.02 11.88
C SER A 162 -1.10 7.08 12.22
N LEU A 163 -1.12 8.26 11.63
CA LEU A 163 -0.07 9.27 11.84
C LEU A 163 -0.46 10.42 12.80
N GLY A 164 -1.70 10.44 13.30
CA GLY A 164 -2.24 11.55 14.11
C GLY A 164 -2.18 11.39 15.63
N SER A 165 -1.66 10.29 16.18
CA SER A 165 -1.70 10.03 17.64
C SER A 165 -0.33 9.89 18.31
N LEU A 166 0.70 10.52 17.77
CA LEU A 166 2.03 10.62 18.38
C LEU A 166 2.44 12.10 18.55
N SER A 167 1.63 12.83 19.31
CA SER A 167 2.04 14.13 19.87
C SER A 167 1.93 14.09 21.39
#